data_190580210e25ede280f5fb6faf84cc63
#
_entry.id   190580210e25ede280f5fb6faf84cc63
#
_cell.length_a   1.000
_cell.length_b   1.000
_cell.length_c   1.000
_cell.angle_alpha   90.00
_cell.angle_beta   90.00
_cell.angle_gamma   90.00
#
_symmetry.space_group_name_H-M   'P 1'
#
loop_
_entity.id
_entity.type
_entity.pdbx_description
1 polymer ?
#
loop_
_entity_poly.entity_id
_entity_poly.type
_entity_poly.pdbx_seq_one_letter_code
_entity_poly.pdbx_strand_id
1 'polypeptide(L)'
;MAAATHDGRFVLVVDDDDTFRSLVSEILHRGGYRTRGAATGEEALRVARKKRPSFVLLDVNLPGMSGYDVCRELRAEFGEQLPIVFVSGERTERFDRVAGLRLGADDYIVKPFDPSELLARVDRFVGRAQAIFSEAATSPFRLTKRELEVLDYLVRGFTSKETARELTISRKTVATHIQNILTKLDVHSQAQAVAVALQSSLFDFSTRDSESGERSRAHSR
;
A
#
# COMPACT_ATOMS: atom_id res chain seq x y z
N MET A 1 9.76 6.89 26.10
CA MET A 1 9.54 7.02 24.63
C MET A 1 8.06 7.33 24.44
N ALA A 2 7.73 8.51 23.93
CA ALA A 2 6.36 8.97 23.76
C ALA A 2 5.69 8.16 22.65
N ALA A 3 4.59 7.45 22.97
CA ALA A 3 3.74 6.81 22.01
C ALA A 3 3.16 7.90 21.09
N ALA A 4 3.48 7.84 19.81
CA ALA A 4 2.86 8.71 18.81
C ALA A 4 1.36 8.41 18.79
N THR A 5 0.56 9.30 19.39
CA THR A 5 -0.91 9.24 19.36
C THR A 5 -1.34 9.42 17.90
N HIS A 6 -1.71 8.32 17.25
CA HIS A 6 -2.21 8.30 15.88
C HIS A 6 -3.58 9.01 15.83
N ASP A 7 -3.54 10.26 15.44
CA ASP A 7 -4.67 11.21 15.40
C ASP A 7 -5.90 10.62 14.68
N GLY A 8 -6.81 10.04 15.48
CA GLY A 8 -8.10 9.55 15.01
C GLY A 8 -8.09 8.35 14.04
N ARG A 9 -6.93 7.84 13.64
CA ARG A 9 -6.76 6.70 12.72
C ARG A 9 -6.95 5.38 13.44
N PHE A 10 -7.43 4.35 12.74
CA PHE A 10 -7.62 3.02 13.29
C PHE A 10 -7.36 1.94 12.24
N VAL A 11 -6.98 0.76 12.70
CA VAL A 11 -6.91 -0.49 11.94
C VAL A 11 -8.26 -1.19 12.05
N LEU A 12 -8.85 -1.56 10.93
CA LEU A 12 -10.06 -2.39 10.91
C LEU A 12 -9.65 -3.87 10.88
N VAL A 13 -10.09 -4.63 11.88
CA VAL A 13 -9.84 -6.06 12.01
C VAL A 13 -11.14 -6.79 11.70
N VAL A 14 -11.16 -7.55 10.61
CA VAL A 14 -12.35 -8.25 10.10
C VAL A 14 -12.10 -9.75 10.16
N ASP A 15 -12.83 -10.43 11.01
CA ASP A 15 -12.74 -11.88 11.23
C ASP A 15 -13.99 -12.32 11.99
N ASP A 16 -14.55 -13.49 11.73
CA ASP A 16 -15.73 -13.98 12.45
C ASP A 16 -15.41 -14.58 13.83
N ASP A 17 -14.14 -14.98 14.07
CA ASP A 17 -13.67 -15.45 15.37
C ASP A 17 -13.38 -14.27 16.32
N ASP A 18 -14.23 -14.13 17.34
CA ASP A 18 -14.12 -13.08 18.36
C ASP A 18 -12.84 -13.17 19.17
N THR A 19 -12.36 -14.38 19.44
CA THR A 19 -11.12 -14.63 20.17
C THR A 19 -9.93 -14.15 19.37
N PHE A 20 -9.90 -14.46 18.08
CA PHE A 20 -8.86 -14.01 17.17
C PHE A 20 -8.89 -12.49 16.99
N ARG A 21 -10.08 -11.87 16.79
CA ARG A 21 -10.20 -10.41 16.71
C ARG A 21 -9.68 -9.72 17.95
N SER A 22 -9.99 -10.26 19.13
CA SER A 22 -9.53 -9.72 20.42
C SER A 22 -8.02 -9.82 20.56
N LEU A 23 -7.43 -10.98 20.24
CA LEU A 23 -5.98 -11.20 20.27
C LEU A 23 -5.25 -10.24 19.34
N VAL A 24 -5.69 -10.13 18.09
CA VAL A 24 -5.09 -9.22 17.10
C VAL A 24 -5.20 -7.77 17.54
N SER A 25 -6.35 -7.38 18.09
CA SER A 25 -6.57 -6.04 18.63
C SER A 25 -5.61 -5.73 19.78
N GLU A 26 -5.36 -6.69 20.67
CA GLU A 26 -4.41 -6.52 21.78
C GLU A 26 -2.96 -6.35 21.28
N ILE A 27 -2.54 -7.19 20.31
CA ILE A 27 -1.22 -7.07 19.68
C ILE A 27 -1.04 -5.68 19.06
N LEU A 28 -2.03 -5.21 18.31
CA LEU A 28 -2.00 -3.91 17.65
C LEU A 28 -2.02 -2.75 18.66
N HIS A 29 -2.79 -2.86 19.76
CA HIS A 29 -2.79 -1.86 20.82
C HIS A 29 -1.43 -1.75 21.50
N ARG A 30 -0.73 -2.86 21.76
CA ARG A 30 0.64 -2.87 22.25
C ARG A 30 1.62 -2.20 21.28
N GLY A 31 1.37 -2.29 19.98
CA GLY A 31 2.09 -1.56 18.94
C GLY A 31 1.68 -0.08 18.79
N GLY A 32 0.77 0.43 19.64
CA GLY A 32 0.31 1.83 19.59
C GLY A 32 -0.82 2.10 18.60
N TYR A 33 -1.42 1.08 18.00
CA TYR A 33 -2.51 1.23 17.04
C TYR A 33 -3.88 1.18 17.74
N ARG A 34 -4.81 2.04 17.30
CA ARG A 34 -6.23 1.89 17.63
C ARG A 34 -6.87 0.88 16.68
N THR A 35 -7.79 0.08 17.17
CA THR A 35 -8.48 -0.94 16.36
C THR A 35 -10.00 -0.76 16.41
N ARG A 36 -10.66 -1.27 15.40
CA ARG A 36 -12.11 -1.57 15.39
C ARG A 36 -12.29 -2.96 14.82
N GLY A 37 -13.12 -3.77 15.46
CA GLY A 37 -13.49 -5.09 14.98
C GLY A 37 -14.74 -5.05 14.11
N ALA A 38 -14.84 -6.03 13.21
CA ALA A 38 -16.06 -6.38 12.49
C ALA A 38 -16.12 -7.92 12.36
N ALA A 39 -17.28 -8.51 12.61
CA ALA A 39 -17.47 -9.96 12.56
C ALA A 39 -17.96 -10.45 11.19
N THR A 40 -18.44 -9.55 10.33
CA THR A 40 -18.96 -9.86 8.99
C THR A 40 -18.47 -8.84 7.97
N GLY A 41 -18.55 -9.20 6.69
CA GLY A 41 -18.20 -8.31 5.58
C GLY A 41 -19.05 -7.05 5.55
N GLU A 42 -20.37 -7.19 5.77
CA GLU A 42 -21.31 -6.05 5.78
C GLU A 42 -21.01 -5.09 6.93
N GLU A 43 -20.63 -5.62 8.10
CA GLU A 43 -20.21 -4.79 9.22
C GLU A 43 -18.93 -4.04 8.91
N ALA A 44 -17.94 -4.71 8.28
CA ALA A 44 -16.68 -4.12 7.87
C ALA A 44 -16.90 -2.93 6.91
N LEU A 45 -17.74 -3.11 5.89
CA LEU A 45 -18.09 -2.05 4.95
C LEU A 45 -18.80 -0.88 5.64
N ARG A 46 -19.75 -1.16 6.54
CA ARG A 46 -20.45 -0.13 7.31
C ARG A 46 -19.49 0.68 8.19
N VAL A 47 -18.55 0.00 8.88
CA VAL A 47 -17.54 0.67 9.71
C VAL A 47 -16.62 1.53 8.87
N ALA A 48 -16.14 1.02 7.73
CA ALA A 48 -15.24 1.72 6.83
C ALA A 48 -15.90 2.97 6.22
N ARG A 49 -17.18 2.89 5.80
CA ARG A 49 -17.95 4.02 5.27
C ARG A 49 -18.20 5.11 6.29
N LYS A 50 -18.48 4.74 7.54
CA LYS A 50 -18.69 5.70 8.62
C LYS A 50 -17.43 6.49 8.95
N LYS A 51 -16.27 5.82 8.93
CA LYS A 51 -14.96 6.44 9.12
C LYS A 51 -13.92 5.56 8.43
N ARG A 52 -13.22 6.12 7.45
CA ARG A 52 -12.19 5.42 6.68
C ARG A 52 -11.09 4.88 7.61
N PRO A 53 -10.79 3.56 7.60
CA PRO A 53 -9.66 3.00 8.31
C PRO A 53 -8.34 3.41 7.66
N SER A 54 -7.25 3.37 8.41
CA SER A 54 -5.89 3.55 7.86
C SER A 54 -5.29 2.26 7.30
N PHE A 55 -5.87 1.12 7.71
CA PHE A 55 -5.42 -0.21 7.32
C PHE A 55 -6.55 -1.22 7.60
N VAL A 56 -6.65 -2.26 6.78
CA VAL A 56 -7.63 -3.35 6.96
C VAL A 56 -6.90 -4.69 7.05
N LEU A 57 -7.13 -5.42 8.13
CA LEU A 57 -6.86 -6.84 8.26
C LEU A 57 -8.16 -7.58 7.99
N LEU A 58 -8.15 -8.48 7.00
CA LEU A 58 -9.38 -9.04 6.45
C LEU A 58 -9.27 -10.56 6.33
N ASP A 59 -10.07 -11.27 7.11
CA ASP A 59 -10.18 -12.72 6.91
C ASP A 59 -10.81 -13.02 5.55
N VAL A 60 -10.31 -14.07 4.91
CA VAL A 60 -10.82 -14.54 3.62
C VAL A 60 -12.17 -15.25 3.80
N ASN A 61 -12.30 -16.02 4.88
CA ASN A 61 -13.43 -16.89 5.14
C ASN A 61 -14.41 -16.23 6.11
N LEU A 62 -15.21 -15.29 5.63
CA LEU A 62 -16.24 -14.63 6.42
C LEU A 62 -17.62 -15.26 6.12
N PRO A 63 -18.53 -15.30 7.11
CA PRO A 63 -19.89 -15.72 6.89
C PRO A 63 -20.65 -14.72 6.00
N GLY A 64 -21.44 -15.23 5.07
CA GLY A 64 -22.24 -14.42 4.15
C GLY A 64 -21.42 -13.86 2.98
N MET A 65 -20.80 -12.72 3.17
CA MET A 65 -19.95 -12.07 2.17
C MET A 65 -18.49 -12.47 2.36
N SER A 66 -17.85 -13.05 1.34
CA SER A 66 -16.45 -13.46 1.42
C SER A 66 -15.51 -12.25 1.60
N GLY A 67 -14.32 -12.46 2.22
CA GLY A 67 -13.30 -11.43 2.33
C GLY A 67 -12.86 -10.88 0.97
N TYR A 68 -12.91 -11.69 -0.08
CA TYR A 68 -12.61 -11.24 -1.45
C TYR A 68 -13.63 -10.22 -1.96
N ASP A 69 -14.93 -10.45 -1.66
CA ASP A 69 -16.00 -9.52 -2.04
C ASP A 69 -15.88 -8.21 -1.25
N VAL A 70 -15.58 -8.30 0.06
CA VAL A 70 -15.31 -7.12 0.91
C VAL A 70 -14.14 -6.32 0.36
N CYS A 71 -13.04 -6.98 -0.03
CA CYS A 71 -11.88 -6.33 -0.62
C CYS A 71 -12.24 -5.58 -1.91
N ARG A 72 -13.01 -6.21 -2.79
CA ARG A 72 -13.48 -5.59 -4.04
C ARG A 72 -14.31 -4.33 -3.78
N GLU A 73 -15.25 -4.38 -2.83
CA GLU A 73 -16.07 -3.22 -2.45
C GLU A 73 -15.22 -2.10 -1.84
N LEU A 74 -14.30 -2.44 -0.93
CA LEU A 74 -13.38 -1.45 -0.35
C LEU A 74 -12.47 -0.82 -1.40
N ARG A 75 -12.01 -1.58 -2.40
CA ARG A 75 -11.23 -1.06 -3.53
C ARG A 75 -12.04 -0.14 -4.42
N ALA A 76 -13.30 -0.48 -4.70
CA ALA A 76 -14.19 0.38 -5.47
C ALA A 76 -14.44 1.74 -4.79
N GLU A 77 -14.55 1.75 -3.45
CA GLU A 77 -14.90 2.93 -2.67
C GLU A 77 -13.66 3.77 -2.26
N PHE A 78 -12.56 3.13 -1.86
CA PHE A 78 -11.39 3.80 -1.26
C PHE A 78 -10.13 3.74 -2.14
N GLY A 79 -10.16 3.00 -3.25
CA GLY A 79 -9.02 2.83 -4.16
C GLY A 79 -7.85 2.07 -3.54
N GLU A 80 -6.69 2.16 -4.19
CA GLU A 80 -5.45 1.51 -3.76
C GLU A 80 -4.77 2.19 -2.56
N GLN A 81 -5.26 3.35 -2.14
CA GLN A 81 -4.71 4.11 -1.01
C GLN A 81 -5.11 3.54 0.36
N LEU A 82 -6.07 2.61 0.42
CA LEU A 82 -6.42 1.91 1.64
C LEU A 82 -5.67 0.58 1.66
N PRO A 83 -4.66 0.39 2.51
CA PRO A 83 -3.97 -0.89 2.59
C PRO A 83 -4.90 -1.97 3.11
N ILE A 84 -4.97 -3.10 2.37
CA ILE A 84 -5.77 -4.27 2.73
C ILE A 84 -4.85 -5.49 2.72
N VAL A 85 -4.76 -6.17 3.86
CA VAL A 85 -4.00 -7.39 4.03
C VAL A 85 -4.95 -8.52 4.37
N PHE A 86 -4.93 -9.57 3.57
CA PHE A 86 -5.68 -10.77 3.88
C PHE A 86 -5.01 -11.57 5.01
N VAL A 87 -5.85 -12.13 5.87
CA VAL A 87 -5.44 -13.11 6.88
C VAL A 87 -6.21 -14.40 6.61
N SER A 88 -5.55 -15.56 6.62
CA SER A 88 -6.21 -16.82 6.33
C SER A 88 -5.54 -17.98 7.03
N GLY A 89 -6.29 -19.06 7.31
CA GLY A 89 -5.75 -20.30 7.86
C GLY A 89 -4.87 -21.09 6.90
N GLU A 90 -4.11 -22.07 7.41
CA GLU A 90 -3.12 -22.88 6.69
C GLU A 90 -3.62 -23.63 5.45
N ARG A 91 -4.95 -23.84 5.33
CA ARG A 91 -5.55 -24.62 4.23
C ARG A 91 -5.83 -23.84 2.97
N THR A 92 -5.42 -22.57 2.91
CA THR A 92 -5.64 -21.76 1.71
C THR A 92 -4.57 -22.11 0.69
N GLU A 93 -4.97 -22.71 -0.43
CA GLU A 93 -4.07 -23.15 -1.48
C GLU A 93 -3.26 -21.99 -2.06
N ARG A 94 -2.10 -22.28 -2.66
CA ARG A 94 -1.25 -21.26 -3.34
C ARG A 94 -2.04 -20.43 -4.36
N PHE A 95 -3.10 -21.00 -4.94
CA PHE A 95 -4.00 -20.33 -5.89
C PHE A 95 -4.81 -19.21 -5.23
N ASP A 96 -5.26 -19.36 -3.99
CA ASP A 96 -6.03 -18.34 -3.27
C ASP A 96 -5.19 -17.11 -2.93
N ARG A 97 -3.90 -17.32 -2.61
CA ARG A 97 -2.95 -16.21 -2.38
C ARG A 97 -2.72 -15.39 -3.64
N VAL A 98 -2.55 -16.05 -4.78
CA VAL A 98 -2.40 -15.38 -6.08
C VAL A 98 -3.70 -14.70 -6.50
N ALA A 99 -4.86 -15.32 -6.24
CA ALA A 99 -6.17 -14.74 -6.50
C ALA A 99 -6.41 -13.50 -5.62
N GLY A 100 -6.12 -13.56 -4.32
CA GLY A 100 -6.26 -12.43 -3.40
C GLY A 100 -5.44 -11.21 -3.81
N LEU A 101 -4.18 -11.42 -4.18
CA LEU A 101 -3.32 -10.34 -4.68
C LEU A 101 -3.80 -9.78 -6.04
N ARG A 102 -4.40 -10.62 -6.91
CA ARG A 102 -5.01 -10.17 -8.16
C ARG A 102 -6.30 -9.38 -7.96
N LEU A 103 -6.99 -9.61 -6.87
CA LEU A 103 -8.21 -8.89 -6.48
C LEU A 103 -7.92 -7.54 -5.81
N GLY A 104 -6.64 -7.21 -5.63
CA GLY A 104 -6.22 -5.89 -5.17
C GLY A 104 -5.81 -5.82 -3.69
N ALA A 105 -5.58 -6.95 -3.00
CA ALA A 105 -4.94 -6.92 -1.70
C ALA A 105 -3.45 -6.54 -1.82
N ASP A 106 -2.93 -5.86 -0.81
CA ASP A 106 -1.54 -5.40 -0.76
C ASP A 106 -0.59 -6.47 -0.22
N ASP A 107 -1.10 -7.40 0.61
CA ASP A 107 -0.32 -8.48 1.20
C ASP A 107 -1.24 -9.60 1.74
N TYR A 108 -0.62 -10.67 2.24
CA TYR A 108 -1.29 -11.86 2.75
C TYR A 108 -0.53 -12.44 3.95
N ILE A 109 -1.24 -12.75 5.03
CA ILE A 109 -0.70 -13.37 6.25
C ILE A 109 -1.39 -14.71 6.47
N VAL A 110 -0.63 -15.74 6.80
CA VAL A 110 -1.14 -17.08 7.12
C VAL A 110 -1.23 -17.26 8.63
N LYS A 111 -2.38 -17.70 9.13
CA LYS A 111 -2.58 -18.12 10.54
C LYS A 111 -2.01 -19.54 10.76
N PRO A 112 -1.28 -19.80 11.85
CA PRO A 112 -0.85 -18.85 12.88
C PRO A 112 0.36 -18.02 12.43
N PHE A 113 0.50 -16.80 12.96
CA PHE A 113 1.61 -15.90 12.67
C PHE A 113 2.21 -15.34 13.96
N ASP A 114 3.44 -14.88 13.87
CA ASP A 114 4.11 -14.23 14.99
C ASP A 114 3.58 -12.79 15.18
N PRO A 115 3.31 -12.34 16.42
CA PRO A 115 2.90 -10.96 16.70
C PRO A 115 3.84 -9.90 16.10
N SER A 116 5.14 -10.16 16.08
CA SER A 116 6.12 -9.24 15.49
C SER A 116 6.01 -9.15 13.97
N GLU A 117 5.63 -10.25 13.29
CA GLU A 117 5.37 -10.25 11.85
C GLU A 117 4.16 -9.36 11.53
N LEU A 118 3.07 -9.49 12.28
CA LEU A 118 1.89 -8.65 12.11
C LEU A 118 2.24 -7.17 12.28
N LEU A 119 2.92 -6.80 13.37
CA LEU A 119 3.31 -5.42 13.64
C LEU A 119 4.21 -4.85 12.54
N ALA A 120 5.24 -5.60 12.11
CA ALA A 120 6.14 -5.17 11.04
C ALA A 120 5.39 -4.89 9.72
N ARG A 121 4.36 -5.69 9.40
CA ARG A 121 3.54 -5.47 8.21
C ARG A 121 2.65 -4.25 8.36
N VAL A 122 1.99 -4.09 9.50
CA VAL A 122 1.16 -2.90 9.78
C VAL A 122 2.01 -1.65 9.76
N ASP A 123 3.19 -1.65 10.41
CA ASP A 123 4.13 -0.53 10.39
C ASP A 123 4.56 -0.15 8.97
N ARG A 124 4.84 -1.15 8.13
CA ARG A 124 5.20 -0.93 6.72
C ARG A 124 4.11 -0.21 5.95
N PHE A 125 2.85 -0.56 6.16
CA PHE A 125 1.72 0.01 5.41
C PHE A 125 1.20 1.30 6.05
N VAL A 126 1.07 1.36 7.37
CA VAL A 126 0.63 2.58 8.08
C VAL A 126 1.73 3.64 8.07
N GLY A 127 3.00 3.24 8.22
CA GLY A 127 4.16 4.13 8.06
C GLY A 127 4.26 4.70 6.65
N ARG A 128 4.01 3.88 5.62
CA ARG A 128 3.86 4.36 4.23
C ARG A 128 2.70 5.33 4.07
N ALA A 129 1.55 5.06 4.69
CA ALA A 129 0.43 5.99 4.67
C ALA A 129 0.77 7.32 5.37
N GLN A 130 1.55 7.29 6.46
CA GLN A 130 2.04 8.51 7.12
C GLN A 130 3.04 9.28 6.25
N ALA A 131 3.97 8.60 5.59
CA ALA A 131 4.89 9.22 4.65
C ALA A 131 4.13 9.83 3.46
N ILE A 132 3.15 9.12 2.90
CA ILE A 132 2.29 9.61 1.81
C ILE A 132 1.52 10.87 2.24
N PHE A 133 0.97 10.92 3.47
CA PHE A 133 0.25 12.10 3.97
C PHE A 133 1.19 13.24 4.35
N SER A 134 2.44 12.94 4.78
CA SER A 134 3.46 13.95 5.07
C SER A 134 4.12 14.48 3.79
N GLU A 135 4.41 13.61 2.81
CA GLU A 135 5.01 13.97 1.52
C GLU A 135 3.98 14.54 0.52
N ALA A 136 2.70 14.11 0.59
CA ALA A 136 1.64 14.74 -0.20
C ALA A 136 1.38 16.21 0.21
N ALA A 137 1.80 16.59 1.44
CA ALA A 137 1.81 18.00 1.85
C ALA A 137 2.96 18.79 1.20
N THR A 138 4.00 18.13 0.68
CA THR A 138 5.15 18.77 0.03
C THR A 138 5.13 18.68 -1.49
N SER A 139 4.34 17.77 -2.08
CA SER A 139 4.16 17.70 -3.53
C SER A 139 2.99 18.60 -3.98
N PRO A 140 3.22 19.58 -4.85
CA PRO A 140 2.16 20.45 -5.36
C PRO A 140 1.05 19.68 -6.12
N PHE A 141 1.30 18.44 -6.53
CA PHE A 141 0.42 17.62 -7.36
C PHE A 141 -0.23 16.43 -6.63
N ARG A 142 -0.06 16.30 -5.31
CA ARG A 142 -0.62 15.22 -4.49
C ARG A 142 -0.33 13.80 -5.01
N LEU A 143 0.83 13.59 -5.60
CA LEU A 143 1.27 12.27 -6.05
C LEU A 143 1.63 11.40 -4.83
N THR A 144 1.23 10.12 -4.87
CA THR A 144 1.63 9.14 -3.87
C THR A 144 3.09 8.75 -4.07
N LYS A 145 3.74 8.19 -3.04
CA LYS A 145 5.12 7.69 -3.15
C LYS A 145 5.30 6.72 -4.32
N ARG A 146 4.33 5.83 -4.54
CA ARG A 146 4.36 4.85 -5.63
C ARG A 146 4.22 5.52 -7.01
N GLU A 147 3.39 6.53 -7.10
CA GLU A 147 3.26 7.34 -8.32
C GLU A 147 4.55 8.15 -8.57
N LEU A 148 5.20 8.68 -7.53
CA LEU A 148 6.50 9.33 -7.65
C LEU A 148 7.59 8.35 -8.10
N GLU A 149 7.65 7.13 -7.54
CA GLU A 149 8.58 6.09 -7.98
C GLU A 149 8.37 5.74 -9.46
N VAL A 150 7.11 5.54 -9.89
CA VAL A 150 6.79 5.28 -11.29
C VAL A 150 7.17 6.48 -12.17
N LEU A 151 6.88 7.70 -11.74
CA LEU A 151 7.21 8.92 -12.48
C LEU A 151 8.74 9.12 -12.58
N ASP A 152 9.52 8.80 -11.54
CA ASP A 152 10.98 8.84 -11.56
C ASP A 152 11.56 7.90 -12.64
N TYR A 153 11.07 6.68 -12.74
CA TYR A 153 11.47 5.75 -13.81
C TYR A 153 11.10 6.27 -15.21
N LEU A 154 9.91 6.88 -15.36
CA LEU A 154 9.51 7.47 -16.64
C LEU A 154 10.40 8.67 -17.02
N VAL A 155 10.76 9.51 -16.06
CA VAL A 155 11.69 10.65 -16.25
C VAL A 155 13.08 10.15 -16.67
N ARG A 156 13.54 9.02 -16.14
CA ARG A 156 14.80 8.36 -16.55
C ARG A 156 14.71 7.63 -17.90
N GLY A 157 13.56 7.64 -18.55
CA GLY A 157 13.35 7.02 -19.86
C GLY A 157 13.03 5.53 -19.85
N PHE A 158 12.70 4.95 -18.67
CA PHE A 158 12.29 3.56 -18.58
C PHE A 158 10.91 3.35 -19.20
N THR A 159 10.75 2.27 -19.95
CA THR A 159 9.45 1.83 -20.44
C THR A 159 8.59 1.26 -19.32
N SER A 160 7.26 1.20 -19.50
CA SER A 160 6.35 0.56 -18.54
C SER A 160 6.72 -0.90 -18.24
N LYS A 161 7.36 -1.60 -19.19
CA LYS A 161 7.83 -2.99 -19.00
C LYS A 161 9.05 -3.03 -18.06
N GLU A 162 10.00 -2.15 -18.25
CA GLU A 162 11.20 -2.02 -17.42
C GLU A 162 10.83 -1.52 -16.02
N THR A 163 10.01 -0.49 -15.91
CA THR A 163 9.46 0.02 -14.64
C THR A 163 8.77 -1.09 -13.84
N ALA A 164 7.96 -1.94 -14.51
CA ALA A 164 7.30 -3.07 -13.87
C ALA A 164 8.30 -4.09 -13.29
N ARG A 165 9.40 -4.34 -14.00
CA ARG A 165 10.48 -5.24 -13.57
C ARG A 165 11.23 -4.67 -12.37
N GLU A 166 11.67 -3.41 -12.46
CA GLU A 166 12.42 -2.73 -11.39
C GLU A 166 11.60 -2.62 -10.10
N LEU A 167 10.33 -2.30 -10.23
CA LEU A 167 9.41 -2.15 -9.09
C LEU A 167 8.79 -3.46 -8.62
N THR A 168 9.09 -4.59 -9.28
CA THR A 168 8.56 -5.94 -8.95
C THR A 168 7.02 -5.97 -8.92
N ILE A 169 6.38 -5.33 -9.90
CA ILE A 169 4.91 -5.27 -10.06
C ILE A 169 4.48 -5.65 -11.48
N SER A 170 3.19 -5.84 -11.68
CA SER A 170 2.67 -6.15 -13.01
C SER A 170 2.69 -4.92 -13.94
N ARG A 171 2.79 -5.13 -15.25
CA ARG A 171 2.66 -4.04 -16.24
C ARG A 171 1.29 -3.35 -16.13
N LYS A 172 0.25 -4.09 -15.79
CA LYS A 172 -1.11 -3.55 -15.58
C LYS A 172 -1.12 -2.58 -14.39
N THR A 173 -0.42 -2.92 -13.30
CA THR A 173 -0.28 -2.06 -12.13
C THR A 173 0.47 -0.77 -12.47
N VAL A 174 1.55 -0.86 -13.26
CA VAL A 174 2.26 0.35 -13.75
C VAL A 174 1.34 1.22 -14.58
N ALA A 175 0.55 0.63 -15.50
CA ALA A 175 -0.40 1.37 -16.32
C ALA A 175 -1.44 2.11 -15.47
N THR A 176 -1.95 1.49 -14.39
CA THR A 176 -2.87 2.12 -13.44
C THR A 176 -2.20 3.31 -12.74
N HIS A 177 -0.97 3.16 -12.24
CA HIS A 177 -0.24 4.27 -11.64
C HIS A 177 0.00 5.42 -12.62
N ILE A 178 0.37 5.12 -13.87
CA ILE A 178 0.53 6.13 -14.92
C ILE A 178 -0.80 6.88 -15.13
N GLN A 179 -1.93 6.18 -15.25
CA GLN A 179 -3.23 6.83 -15.42
C GLN A 179 -3.56 7.77 -14.25
N ASN A 180 -3.30 7.34 -13.01
CA ASN A 180 -3.49 8.17 -11.82
C ASN A 180 -2.57 9.40 -11.82
N ILE A 181 -1.30 9.24 -12.25
CA ILE A 181 -0.36 10.37 -12.40
C ILE A 181 -0.90 11.37 -13.42
N LEU A 182 -1.34 10.92 -14.60
CA LEU A 182 -1.89 11.80 -15.63
C LEU A 182 -3.07 12.60 -15.12
N THR A 183 -3.99 11.95 -14.41
CA THR A 183 -5.16 12.60 -13.80
C THR A 183 -4.76 13.64 -12.73
N LYS A 184 -3.79 13.32 -11.87
CA LYS A 184 -3.36 14.22 -10.79
C LYS A 184 -2.52 15.39 -11.26
N LEU A 185 -1.80 15.23 -12.36
CA LEU A 185 -1.03 16.29 -13.01
C LEU A 185 -1.86 17.10 -14.01
N ASP A 186 -3.12 16.69 -14.24
CA ASP A 186 -4.01 17.27 -15.25
C ASP A 186 -3.37 17.31 -16.65
N VAL A 187 -2.80 16.17 -17.07
CA VAL A 187 -2.13 16.00 -18.37
C VAL A 187 -2.65 14.76 -19.11
N HIS A 188 -2.47 14.73 -20.42
CA HIS A 188 -3.05 13.70 -21.29
C HIS A 188 -2.04 12.70 -21.85
N SER A 189 -0.75 12.85 -21.54
CA SER A 189 0.29 11.93 -22.01
C SER A 189 1.45 11.78 -21.04
N GLN A 190 2.14 10.63 -21.13
CA GLN A 190 3.34 10.38 -20.32
C GLN A 190 4.44 11.42 -20.57
N ALA A 191 4.60 11.87 -21.83
CA ALA A 191 5.56 12.91 -22.18
C ALA A 191 5.26 14.23 -21.48
N GLN A 192 3.98 14.62 -21.39
CA GLN A 192 3.57 15.80 -20.64
C GLN A 192 3.80 15.62 -19.13
N ALA A 193 3.52 14.44 -18.57
CA ALA A 193 3.78 14.15 -17.15
C ALA A 193 5.29 14.27 -16.84
N VAL A 194 6.15 13.75 -17.70
CA VAL A 194 7.61 13.88 -17.57
C VAL A 194 8.04 15.34 -17.67
N ALA A 195 7.49 16.11 -18.60
CA ALA A 195 7.80 17.54 -18.75
C ALA A 195 7.40 18.34 -17.49
N VAL A 196 6.22 18.11 -16.94
CA VAL A 196 5.76 18.72 -15.67
C VAL A 196 6.69 18.33 -14.52
N ALA A 197 7.09 17.06 -14.42
CA ALA A 197 7.99 16.58 -13.36
C ALA A 197 9.36 17.27 -13.40
N LEU A 198 9.91 17.47 -14.60
CA LEU A 198 11.19 18.16 -14.80
C LEU A 198 11.10 19.67 -14.51
N GLN A 199 10.00 20.33 -14.88
CA GLN A 199 9.78 21.75 -14.65
C GLN A 199 9.51 22.12 -13.19
N SER A 200 8.85 21.23 -12.45
CA SER A 200 8.42 21.47 -11.07
C SER A 200 9.46 21.11 -10.00
N SER A 201 10.68 20.78 -10.39
CA SER A 201 11.76 20.35 -9.46
C SER A 201 11.30 19.22 -8.51
N LEU A 202 10.36 18.39 -8.95
CA LEU A 202 9.87 17.22 -8.19
C LEU A 202 10.99 16.21 -7.91
N PHE A 203 12.05 16.24 -8.73
CA PHE A 203 13.22 15.40 -8.57
C PHE A 203 14.47 16.28 -8.59
N ASP A 204 15.20 16.29 -7.48
CA ASP A 204 16.51 16.96 -7.41
C ASP A 204 17.59 16.02 -7.97
N PHE A 205 18.00 16.26 -9.21
CA PHE A 205 19.01 15.45 -9.90
C PHE A 205 20.44 15.83 -9.50
N SER A 206 20.64 16.87 -8.67
CA SER A 206 21.96 17.44 -8.40
C SER A 206 22.84 16.62 -7.45
N THR A 207 22.31 15.57 -6.77
CA THR A 207 23.07 14.83 -5.72
C THR A 207 23.39 13.37 -6.05
N ARG A 208 23.00 12.82 -7.20
CA ARG A 208 23.16 11.38 -7.51
C ARG A 208 24.27 11.01 -8.50
N ASP A 209 24.91 11.96 -9.15
CA ASP A 209 26.01 11.67 -10.08
C ASP A 209 27.36 11.41 -9.41
N SER A 210 27.49 11.62 -8.10
CA SER A 210 28.76 11.43 -7.36
C SER A 210 29.05 9.98 -6.94
N GLU A 211 28.06 9.09 -6.93
CA GLU A 211 28.28 7.69 -6.46
C GLU A 211 28.56 6.67 -7.59
N SER A 212 28.33 7.03 -8.84
CA SER A 212 28.56 6.11 -9.99
C SER A 212 29.99 6.16 -10.55
N GLY A 213 30.79 7.15 -10.16
CA GLY A 213 32.14 7.40 -10.69
C GLY A 213 33.28 6.58 -10.07
N GLU A 214 33.09 6.04 -8.88
CA GLU A 214 34.18 5.39 -8.13
C GLU A 214 34.34 3.88 -8.34
N ARG A 215 33.37 3.20 -8.90
CA ARG A 215 33.46 1.72 -9.10
C ARG A 215 34.14 1.29 -10.40
N SER A 216 34.50 2.22 -11.30
CA SER A 216 35.11 1.88 -12.60
C SER A 216 36.63 1.97 -12.63
N ARG A 217 37.30 2.38 -11.54
CA ARG A 217 38.77 2.53 -11.50
C ARG A 217 39.52 1.47 -10.70
N ALA A 218 38.88 0.46 -10.17
CA ALA A 218 39.52 -0.56 -9.34
C ALA A 218 39.84 -1.88 -10.06
N HIS A 219 39.71 -1.96 -11.39
CA HIS A 219 39.99 -3.21 -12.15
C HIS A 219 41.02 -2.99 -13.28
N SER A 220 41.97 -2.09 -13.09
CA SER A 220 43.14 -2.03 -13.98
C SER A 220 44.37 -1.59 -13.19
N ARG A 221 44.90 -2.52 -12.40
CA ARG A 221 46.33 -2.64 -12.05
C ARG A 221 46.62 -4.05 -11.54
#